data_1b662a3e27240bcd5b754842f8cd0e8a
#
_entry.id   1b662a3e27240bcd5b754842f8cd0e8a
#
_cell.length_a   1.000
_cell.length_b   1.000
_cell.length_c   1.000
_cell.angle_alpha   90.00
_cell.angle_beta   90.00
_cell.angle_gamma   90.00
#
_symmetry.space_group_name_H-M   'P 1'
#
loop_
_entity.id
_entity.type
_entity.pdbx_description
1 polymer ?
#
loop_
_entity_poly.entity_id
_entity_poly.type
_entity_poly.pdbx_seq_one_letter_code
_entity_poly.pdbx_strand_id
1 'polypeptide(L)'
;MADDVVVSVEGQRVKLSNLDKVLYPSGFSKAEVINFYSRIAPLALPHLVDRPVTMRRYPDGVHGLSFYEKNAARHAPDWVRTVTVETPGSSTGAETLDFAVIDNLPTLVWAANMAALELHIPQWTIGPRGGRRNPDLLVFDLDPGPPATIVECCRVAEMLREELTADGLTPVAKTSGSKGMQLYCGITTTSPDHPSAYAKTLAERLARAEPDLVVAKMAKNLRPNKVFIDWSQNNQYKTTVAPYSLRARDLPTVSTPIT
;
A
#
# COMPACT_ATOMS: atom_id res chain seq x y z
N MET A 1 -30.73 -10.77 10.86
CA MET A 1 -29.27 -11.06 10.78
C MET A 1 -29.03 -11.43 9.33
N ALA A 2 -28.12 -10.76 8.64
CA ALA A 2 -27.80 -11.15 7.27
C ALA A 2 -27.16 -12.53 7.31
N ASP A 3 -27.70 -13.47 6.52
CA ASP A 3 -27.24 -14.85 6.51
C ASP A 3 -25.79 -14.92 5.96
N ASP A 4 -24.94 -15.67 6.66
CA ASP A 4 -23.62 -16.00 6.16
C ASP A 4 -23.75 -16.88 4.91
N VAL A 5 -23.03 -16.54 3.85
CA VAL A 5 -23.03 -17.26 2.59
C VAL A 5 -21.67 -17.94 2.39
N VAL A 6 -21.65 -19.22 2.02
CA VAL A 6 -20.42 -19.93 1.65
C VAL A 6 -20.35 -20.04 0.14
N VAL A 7 -19.30 -19.46 -0.44
CA VAL A 7 -19.03 -19.52 -1.88
C VAL A 7 -17.79 -20.36 -2.17
N SER A 8 -17.70 -20.90 -3.38
CA SER A 8 -16.47 -21.52 -3.87
C SER A 8 -15.72 -20.54 -4.75
N VAL A 9 -14.48 -20.24 -4.38
CA VAL A 9 -13.58 -19.36 -5.12
C VAL A 9 -12.35 -20.18 -5.50
N GLU A 10 -12.16 -20.46 -6.77
CA GLU A 10 -11.07 -21.33 -7.27
C GLU A 10 -10.95 -22.66 -6.49
N GLY A 11 -12.10 -23.28 -6.15
CA GLY A 11 -12.15 -24.52 -5.39
C GLY A 11 -12.05 -24.37 -3.87
N GLN A 12 -11.65 -23.19 -3.37
CA GLN A 12 -11.60 -22.92 -1.94
C GLN A 12 -12.96 -22.43 -1.43
N ARG A 13 -13.44 -23.01 -0.33
CA ARG A 13 -14.65 -22.54 0.36
C ARG A 13 -14.35 -21.30 1.18
N VAL A 14 -15.03 -20.19 0.85
CA VAL A 14 -14.89 -18.91 1.55
C VAL A 14 -16.23 -18.52 2.16
N LYS A 15 -16.25 -18.27 3.46
CA LYS A 15 -17.43 -17.78 4.17
C LYS A 15 -17.49 -16.26 4.05
N LEU A 16 -18.59 -15.74 3.51
CA LEU A 16 -18.88 -14.31 3.37
C LEU A 16 -19.99 -13.91 4.35
N SER A 17 -19.91 -12.71 4.91
CA SER A 17 -20.85 -12.21 5.88
C SER A 17 -21.18 -10.73 5.65
N ASN A 18 -22.39 -10.31 6.03
CA ASN A 18 -22.83 -8.92 5.99
C ASN A 18 -22.61 -8.25 4.62
N LEU A 19 -22.98 -8.93 3.53
CA LEU A 19 -22.71 -8.49 2.16
C LEU A 19 -23.38 -7.14 1.84
N ASP A 20 -24.56 -6.88 2.38
CA ASP A 20 -25.34 -5.63 2.18
C ASP A 20 -24.81 -4.46 3.02
N LYS A 21 -23.82 -4.70 3.90
CA LYS A 21 -23.28 -3.63 4.74
C LYS A 21 -22.66 -2.54 3.88
N VAL A 22 -23.19 -1.33 3.95
CA VAL A 22 -22.66 -0.15 3.27
C VAL A 22 -21.34 0.24 3.94
N LEU A 23 -20.27 0.34 3.14
CA LEU A 23 -18.92 0.70 3.61
C LEU A 23 -18.48 2.11 3.21
N TYR A 24 -19.12 2.70 2.17
CA TYR A 24 -18.85 4.06 1.71
C TYR A 24 -20.14 4.90 1.68
N PRO A 25 -20.05 6.22 1.91
CA PRO A 25 -21.22 7.12 1.87
C PRO A 25 -21.99 7.09 0.56
N SER A 26 -21.32 6.74 -0.54
CA SER A 26 -21.94 6.56 -1.87
C SER A 26 -22.89 5.36 -1.98
N GLY A 27 -23.07 4.59 -0.91
CA GLY A 27 -23.84 3.35 -0.93
C GLY A 27 -23.04 2.11 -1.31
N PHE A 28 -21.74 2.24 -1.58
CA PHE A 28 -20.89 1.12 -1.99
C PHE A 28 -20.76 0.12 -0.85
N SER A 29 -21.28 -1.08 -1.07
CA SER A 29 -21.44 -2.14 -0.09
C SER A 29 -20.22 -3.05 0.01
N LYS A 30 -20.22 -3.92 1.02
CA LYS A 30 -19.20 -4.96 1.18
C LYS A 30 -19.22 -5.96 0.02
N ALA A 31 -20.37 -6.30 -0.52
CA ALA A 31 -20.48 -7.13 -1.71
C ALA A 31 -19.78 -6.49 -2.92
N GLU A 32 -19.94 -5.18 -3.09
CA GLU A 32 -19.27 -4.44 -4.17
C GLU A 32 -17.77 -4.34 -3.98
N VAL A 33 -17.27 -4.21 -2.73
CA VAL A 33 -15.84 -4.30 -2.41
C VAL A 33 -15.27 -5.67 -2.78
N ILE A 34 -15.97 -6.76 -2.42
CA ILE A 34 -15.56 -8.13 -2.78
C ILE A 34 -15.57 -8.30 -4.30
N ASN A 35 -16.62 -7.83 -4.98
CA ASN A 35 -16.72 -7.88 -6.44
C ASN A 35 -15.59 -7.09 -7.12
N PHE A 36 -15.27 -5.89 -6.62
CA PHE A 36 -14.15 -5.08 -7.12
C PHE A 36 -12.83 -5.85 -7.03
N TYR A 37 -12.49 -6.36 -5.84
CA TYR A 37 -11.25 -7.10 -5.64
C TYR A 37 -11.20 -8.40 -6.46
N SER A 38 -12.33 -9.08 -6.61
CA SER A 38 -12.41 -10.29 -7.45
C SER A 38 -12.11 -9.98 -8.92
N ARG A 39 -12.64 -8.88 -9.43
CA ARG A 39 -12.45 -8.48 -10.84
C ARG A 39 -11.04 -7.95 -11.12
N ILE A 40 -10.47 -7.19 -10.16
CA ILE A 40 -9.14 -6.59 -10.33
C ILE A 40 -7.99 -7.56 -9.96
N ALA A 41 -8.31 -8.73 -9.38
CA ALA A 41 -7.33 -9.69 -8.90
C ALA A 41 -6.21 -10.04 -9.92
N PRO A 42 -6.48 -10.25 -11.22
CA PRO A 42 -5.42 -10.54 -12.18
C PRO A 42 -4.36 -9.44 -12.29
N LEU A 43 -4.73 -8.18 -12.02
CA LEU A 43 -3.82 -7.05 -12.03
C LEU A 43 -3.23 -6.74 -10.64
N ALA A 44 -3.99 -6.99 -9.58
CA ALA A 44 -3.56 -6.68 -8.21
C ALA A 44 -2.63 -7.75 -7.61
N LEU A 45 -2.92 -9.03 -7.81
CA LEU A 45 -2.17 -10.14 -7.20
C LEU A 45 -0.67 -10.14 -7.53
N PRO A 46 -0.21 -9.84 -8.76
CA PRO A 46 1.22 -9.75 -9.05
C PRO A 46 2.00 -8.77 -8.16
N HIS A 47 1.34 -7.74 -7.63
CA HIS A 47 1.95 -6.77 -6.72
C HIS A 47 1.91 -7.20 -5.25
N LEU A 48 1.08 -8.18 -4.90
CA LEU A 48 0.88 -8.65 -3.52
C LEU A 48 1.65 -9.93 -3.21
N VAL A 49 1.96 -10.71 -4.24
CA VAL A 49 2.62 -12.01 -4.13
C VAL A 49 3.93 -11.90 -3.35
N ASP A 50 4.14 -12.84 -2.41
CA ASP A 50 5.31 -12.88 -1.54
C ASP A 50 5.57 -11.61 -0.70
N ARG A 51 4.56 -10.76 -0.49
CA ARG A 51 4.67 -9.61 0.41
C ARG A 51 3.76 -9.78 1.63
N PRO A 52 4.27 -9.56 2.85
CA PRO A 52 3.43 -9.50 4.05
C PRO A 52 2.51 -8.28 3.96
N VAL A 53 1.20 -8.53 3.98
CA VAL A 53 0.22 -7.47 3.78
C VAL A 53 -0.23 -6.90 5.14
N THR A 54 -0.16 -5.58 5.27
CA THR A 54 -0.85 -4.85 6.33
C THR A 54 -2.22 -4.45 5.80
N MET A 55 -3.27 -5.02 6.34
CA MET A 55 -4.64 -4.68 6.00
C MET A 55 -5.09 -3.46 6.81
N ARG A 56 -5.66 -2.44 6.18
CA ARG A 56 -6.39 -1.40 6.89
C ARG A 56 -7.87 -1.69 6.76
N ARG A 57 -8.46 -2.07 7.90
CA ARG A 57 -9.83 -2.55 7.99
C ARG A 57 -10.78 -1.44 8.44
N TYR A 58 -11.98 -1.48 7.87
CA TYR A 58 -13.06 -0.53 8.13
C TYR A 58 -14.38 -1.29 8.38
N PRO A 59 -14.48 -2.04 9.50
CA PRO A 59 -15.64 -2.90 9.74
C PRO A 59 -16.96 -2.14 9.77
N ASP A 60 -16.94 -0.84 10.13
CA ASP A 60 -18.12 0.01 10.23
C ASP A 60 -18.16 1.11 9.15
N GLY A 61 -17.47 0.86 8.02
CA GLY A 61 -17.38 1.80 6.90
C GLY A 61 -16.30 2.86 7.09
N VAL A 62 -16.07 3.66 6.04
CA VAL A 62 -14.93 4.59 5.95
C VAL A 62 -14.95 5.70 7.00
N HIS A 63 -16.11 6.04 7.55
CA HIS A 63 -16.24 7.03 8.63
C HIS A 63 -16.30 6.41 10.03
N GLY A 64 -16.36 5.08 10.10
CA GLY A 64 -16.35 4.34 11.36
C GLY A 64 -14.96 4.07 11.89
N LEU A 65 -14.89 3.19 12.89
CA LEU A 65 -13.61 2.72 13.44
C LEU A 65 -12.76 2.08 12.35
N SER A 66 -11.50 2.46 12.27
CA SER A 66 -10.52 1.82 11.39
C SER A 66 -9.24 1.47 12.15
N PHE A 67 -8.61 0.39 11.74
CA PHE A 67 -7.35 -0.05 12.34
C PHE A 67 -6.47 -0.78 11.32
N TYR A 68 -5.17 -0.76 11.59
CA TYR A 68 -4.20 -1.55 10.85
C TYR A 68 -4.10 -2.94 11.46
N GLU A 69 -4.42 -3.96 10.68
CA GLU A 69 -4.23 -5.34 11.06
C GLU A 69 -2.96 -5.88 10.39
N LYS A 70 -1.97 -6.15 11.23
CA LYS A 70 -0.69 -6.74 10.84
C LYS A 70 -0.65 -8.22 11.23
N ASN A 71 -1.24 -8.57 12.39
CA ASN A 71 -1.29 -9.94 12.88
C ASN A 71 -2.59 -10.63 12.42
N ALA A 72 -2.58 -11.17 11.22
CA ALA A 72 -3.75 -11.78 10.60
C ALA A 72 -4.03 -13.21 11.08
N ALA A 73 -3.03 -13.91 11.68
CA ALA A 73 -3.12 -15.33 12.01
C ALA A 73 -4.27 -15.69 12.96
N ARG A 74 -4.68 -14.78 13.84
CA ARG A 74 -5.75 -15.05 14.82
C ARG A 74 -7.13 -15.29 14.21
N HIS A 75 -7.35 -14.80 12.97
CA HIS A 75 -8.65 -14.84 12.29
C HIS A 75 -8.56 -15.44 10.89
N ALA A 76 -7.34 -15.75 10.43
CA ALA A 76 -7.13 -16.33 9.13
C ALA A 76 -7.54 -17.81 9.15
N PRO A 77 -8.31 -18.28 8.16
CA PRO A 77 -8.49 -19.71 7.94
C PRO A 77 -7.14 -20.40 7.67
N ASP A 78 -7.04 -21.69 7.98
CA ASP A 78 -5.80 -22.47 7.83
C ASP A 78 -5.23 -22.49 6.41
N TRP A 79 -6.05 -22.22 5.41
CA TRP A 79 -5.64 -22.16 4.00
C TRP A 79 -5.06 -20.79 3.60
N VAL A 80 -5.15 -19.76 4.44
CA VAL A 80 -4.49 -18.47 4.21
C VAL A 80 -3.02 -18.60 4.59
N ARG A 81 -2.15 -18.36 3.61
CA ARG A 81 -0.72 -18.33 3.86
C ARG A 81 -0.35 -17.19 4.80
N THR A 82 0.38 -17.50 5.85
CA THR A 82 0.93 -16.52 6.81
C THR A 82 2.45 -16.58 6.86
N VAL A 83 3.08 -15.50 7.28
CA VAL A 83 4.53 -15.42 7.50
C VAL A 83 4.83 -14.64 8.77
N THR A 84 5.69 -15.19 9.60
CA THR A 84 6.20 -14.51 10.81
C THR A 84 7.30 -13.53 10.42
N VAL A 85 7.12 -12.26 10.77
CA VAL A 85 8.08 -11.18 10.48
C VAL A 85 8.50 -10.51 11.78
N GLU A 86 9.80 -10.30 11.94
CA GLU A 86 10.34 -9.50 13.04
C GLU A 86 9.89 -8.04 12.92
N THR A 87 9.40 -7.49 14.02
CA THR A 87 8.86 -6.13 14.10
C THR A 87 9.43 -5.37 15.29
N PRO A 88 10.75 -5.20 15.36
CA PRO A 88 11.39 -4.51 16.49
C PRO A 88 10.84 -3.08 16.62
N GLY A 89 10.50 -2.67 17.84
CA GLY A 89 9.91 -1.36 18.10
C GLY A 89 8.45 -1.22 17.67
N SER A 90 7.75 -2.34 17.50
CA SER A 90 6.29 -2.34 17.24
C SER A 90 5.54 -1.61 18.35
N SER A 91 4.53 -0.82 17.97
CA SER A 91 3.64 -0.13 18.91
C SER A 91 2.87 -1.10 19.84
N THR A 92 2.81 -2.37 19.47
CA THR A 92 2.19 -3.44 20.28
C THR A 92 3.16 -4.10 21.24
N GLY A 93 4.46 -3.77 21.18
CA GLY A 93 5.53 -4.40 21.97
C GLY A 93 5.85 -5.85 21.54
N ALA A 94 5.22 -6.35 20.48
CA ALA A 94 5.51 -7.68 19.95
C ALA A 94 6.81 -7.67 19.12
N GLU A 95 7.70 -8.63 19.39
CA GLU A 95 8.95 -8.79 18.62
C GLU A 95 8.71 -9.37 17.23
N THR A 96 7.66 -10.17 17.08
CA THR A 96 7.24 -10.78 15.81
C THR A 96 5.74 -10.67 15.62
N LEU A 97 5.29 -10.62 14.37
CA LEU A 97 3.87 -10.65 13.98
C LEU A 97 3.68 -11.61 12.80
N ASP A 98 2.51 -12.26 12.74
CA ASP A 98 2.13 -13.18 11.68
C ASP A 98 1.27 -12.47 10.66
N PHE A 99 1.86 -12.09 9.55
CA PHE A 99 1.19 -11.38 8.46
C PHE A 99 0.53 -12.36 7.50
N ALA A 100 -0.63 -11.99 6.96
CA ALA A 100 -1.18 -12.66 5.79
C ALA A 100 -0.36 -12.33 4.54
N VAL A 101 -0.23 -13.31 3.65
CA VAL A 101 0.30 -13.16 2.30
C VAL A 101 -0.85 -13.38 1.33
N ILE A 102 -1.22 -12.35 0.57
CA ILE A 102 -2.32 -12.40 -0.40
C ILE A 102 -1.72 -12.78 -1.76
N ASP A 103 -1.64 -14.07 -2.05
CA ASP A 103 -1.02 -14.62 -3.25
C ASP A 103 -2.01 -15.33 -4.21
N ASN A 104 -3.30 -15.33 -3.84
CA ASN A 104 -4.36 -15.98 -4.62
C ASN A 104 -5.71 -15.27 -4.44
N LEU A 105 -6.65 -15.55 -5.33
CA LEU A 105 -7.98 -14.94 -5.30
C LEU A 105 -8.79 -15.28 -4.03
N PRO A 106 -8.83 -16.54 -3.54
CA PRO A 106 -9.53 -16.83 -2.28
C PRO A 106 -9.07 -15.97 -1.10
N THR A 107 -7.76 -15.78 -0.95
CA THR A 107 -7.19 -14.93 0.13
C THR A 107 -7.56 -13.46 -0.04
N LEU A 108 -7.57 -12.94 -1.28
CA LEU A 108 -7.98 -11.57 -1.57
C LEU A 108 -9.47 -11.36 -1.26
N VAL A 109 -10.34 -12.32 -1.63
CA VAL A 109 -11.77 -12.31 -1.29
C VAL A 109 -11.99 -12.38 0.23
N TRP A 110 -11.24 -13.21 0.94
CA TRP A 110 -11.26 -13.27 2.39
C TRP A 110 -10.88 -11.92 3.02
N ALA A 111 -9.81 -11.29 2.57
CA ALA A 111 -9.39 -9.98 3.06
C ALA A 111 -10.46 -8.91 2.82
N ALA A 112 -11.08 -8.89 1.62
CA ALA A 112 -12.18 -8.00 1.29
C ALA A 112 -13.40 -8.23 2.21
N ASN A 113 -13.75 -9.51 2.50
CA ASN A 113 -14.82 -9.85 3.43
C ASN A 113 -14.53 -9.39 4.88
N MET A 114 -13.26 -9.27 5.27
CA MET A 114 -12.85 -8.68 6.54
C MET A 114 -12.93 -7.15 6.55
N ALA A 115 -13.51 -6.53 5.51
CA ALA A 115 -13.55 -5.09 5.26
C ALA A 115 -12.15 -4.44 5.22
N ALA A 116 -11.15 -5.17 4.70
CA ALA A 116 -9.85 -4.63 4.40
C ALA A 116 -9.95 -3.80 3.11
N LEU A 117 -10.29 -2.52 3.25
CA LEU A 117 -10.42 -1.61 2.11
C LEU A 117 -9.06 -1.24 1.55
N GLU A 118 -8.06 -1.01 2.40
CA GLU A 118 -6.72 -0.68 1.95
C GLU A 118 -5.75 -1.83 2.25
N LEU A 119 -4.98 -2.21 1.22
CA LEU A 119 -3.91 -3.18 1.29
C LEU A 119 -2.57 -2.45 1.20
N HIS A 120 -1.72 -2.61 2.20
CA HIS A 120 -0.41 -1.96 2.27
C HIS A 120 0.68 -3.01 2.26
N ILE A 121 1.72 -2.79 1.47
CA ILE A 121 2.83 -3.73 1.26
C ILE A 121 4.18 -3.08 1.53
N PRO A 122 5.17 -3.83 2.03
CA PRO A 122 6.55 -3.38 2.12
C PRO A 122 7.22 -3.38 0.73
N GLN A 123 8.38 -2.74 0.63
CA GLN A 123 9.20 -2.66 -0.57
C GLN A 123 10.13 -3.89 -0.75
N TRP A 124 9.88 -4.96 -0.01
CA TRP A 124 10.63 -6.21 -0.04
C TRP A 124 9.69 -7.41 -0.04
N THR A 125 10.21 -8.57 -0.46
CA THR A 125 9.48 -9.84 -0.50
C THR A 125 10.02 -10.82 0.53
N ILE A 126 9.24 -11.89 0.79
CA ILE A 126 9.66 -13.05 1.55
C ILE A 126 10.28 -14.11 0.64
N GLY A 127 11.33 -14.75 1.13
CA GLY A 127 11.95 -15.88 0.43
C GLY A 127 11.20 -17.19 0.65
N PRO A 128 11.58 -18.27 -0.07
CA PRO A 128 10.93 -19.59 0.02
C PRO A 128 10.91 -20.19 1.43
N ARG A 129 11.83 -19.78 2.30
CA ARG A 129 11.93 -20.23 3.68
C ARG A 129 11.35 -19.23 4.69
N GLY A 130 10.53 -18.27 4.23
CA GLY A 130 9.88 -17.26 5.07
C GLY A 130 10.75 -16.07 5.48
N GLY A 131 12.06 -16.08 5.17
CA GLY A 131 12.96 -14.98 5.52
C GLY A 131 12.74 -13.74 4.64
N ARG A 132 12.94 -12.55 5.22
CA ARG A 132 12.93 -11.28 4.50
C ARG A 132 14.04 -11.24 3.47
N ARG A 133 13.73 -10.82 2.24
CA ARG A 133 14.71 -10.48 1.21
C ARG A 133 15.07 -9.00 1.27
N ASN A 134 16.15 -8.62 0.59
CA ASN A 134 16.45 -7.21 0.36
C ASN A 134 15.31 -6.56 -0.47
N PRO A 135 15.12 -5.24 -0.35
CA PRO A 135 14.13 -4.52 -1.16
C PRO A 135 14.32 -4.76 -2.65
N ASP A 136 13.21 -4.99 -3.34
CA ASP A 136 13.10 -5.13 -4.79
C ASP A 136 12.38 -3.94 -5.43
N LEU A 137 11.88 -3.00 -4.60
CA LEU A 137 11.24 -1.77 -5.01
C LEU A 137 11.90 -0.57 -4.32
N LEU A 138 12.11 0.48 -5.09
CA LEU A 138 12.40 1.84 -4.62
C LEU A 138 11.14 2.68 -4.81
N VAL A 139 10.76 3.48 -3.81
CA VAL A 139 9.54 4.29 -3.86
C VAL A 139 9.79 5.74 -3.47
N PHE A 140 9.11 6.65 -4.17
CA PHE A 140 8.98 8.06 -3.81
C PHE A 140 7.49 8.37 -3.64
N ASP A 141 7.07 8.70 -2.42
CA ASP A 141 5.69 9.04 -2.11
C ASP A 141 5.55 10.56 -2.10
N LEU A 142 4.72 11.09 -3.02
CA LEU A 142 4.55 12.51 -3.27
C LEU A 142 3.27 13.00 -2.64
N ASP A 143 3.40 13.75 -1.55
CA ASP A 143 2.30 14.31 -0.79
C ASP A 143 2.18 15.82 -1.00
N PRO A 144 1.12 16.33 -1.64
CA PRO A 144 0.92 17.76 -1.80
C PRO A 144 0.44 18.41 -0.49
N GLY A 145 1.13 19.47 -0.07
CA GLY A 145 0.69 20.32 1.02
C GLY A 145 -0.22 21.44 0.51
N PRO A 146 -1.46 21.57 1.02
CA PRO A 146 -2.39 22.58 0.51
C PRO A 146 -1.77 23.99 0.48
N PRO A 147 -2.05 24.79 -0.57
CA PRO A 147 -2.97 24.56 -1.69
C PRO A 147 -2.39 23.76 -2.87
N ALA A 148 -1.15 23.25 -2.78
CA ALA A 148 -0.62 22.35 -3.80
C ALA A 148 -1.52 21.10 -3.98
N THR A 149 -1.56 20.60 -5.21
CA THR A 149 -2.46 19.54 -5.66
C THR A 149 -1.69 18.40 -6.34
N ILE A 150 -2.40 17.50 -6.97
CA ILE A 150 -1.82 16.45 -7.81
C ILE A 150 -1.02 17.03 -9.00
N VAL A 151 -1.33 18.26 -9.43
CA VAL A 151 -0.62 18.92 -10.55
C VAL A 151 0.84 19.19 -10.16
N GLU A 152 1.08 19.71 -8.96
CA GLU A 152 2.42 19.92 -8.44
C GLU A 152 3.14 18.58 -8.22
N CYS A 153 2.43 17.54 -7.78
CA CYS A 153 2.99 16.20 -7.70
C CYS A 153 3.44 15.67 -9.07
N CYS A 154 2.68 15.92 -10.14
CA CYS A 154 3.08 15.51 -11.49
C CYS A 154 4.38 16.22 -11.93
N ARG A 155 4.54 17.51 -11.64
CA ARG A 155 5.78 18.24 -11.96
C ARG A 155 6.99 17.63 -11.22
N VAL A 156 6.84 17.35 -9.92
CA VAL A 156 7.91 16.70 -9.14
C VAL A 156 8.17 15.27 -9.62
N ALA A 157 7.13 14.55 -10.05
CA ALA A 157 7.27 13.22 -10.61
C ALA A 157 8.08 13.22 -11.92
N GLU A 158 7.87 14.22 -12.81
CA GLU A 158 8.66 14.39 -14.04
C GLU A 158 10.14 14.63 -13.73
N MET A 159 10.43 15.50 -12.75
CA MET A 159 11.81 15.77 -12.30
C MET A 159 12.46 14.51 -11.75
N LEU A 160 11.75 13.76 -10.89
CA LEU A 160 12.23 12.47 -10.39
C LEU A 160 12.44 11.46 -11.51
N ARG A 161 11.53 11.42 -12.51
CA ARG A 161 11.66 10.53 -13.67
C ARG A 161 12.95 10.79 -14.44
N GLU A 162 13.29 12.06 -14.70
CA GLU A 162 14.52 12.45 -15.39
C GLU A 162 15.77 11.96 -14.64
N GLU A 163 15.84 12.25 -13.34
CA GLU A 163 16.96 11.85 -12.48
C GLU A 163 17.10 10.33 -12.37
N LEU A 164 16.00 9.63 -12.14
CA LEU A 164 15.99 8.17 -12.02
C LEU A 164 16.39 7.50 -13.34
N THR A 165 15.94 8.05 -14.47
CA THR A 165 16.31 7.55 -15.79
C THR A 165 17.79 7.79 -16.09
N ALA A 166 18.33 8.94 -15.71
CA ALA A 166 19.77 9.23 -15.83
C ALA A 166 20.63 8.26 -14.99
N ASP A 167 20.10 7.81 -13.86
CA ASP A 167 20.77 6.80 -13.00
C ASP A 167 20.49 5.36 -13.49
N GLY A 168 19.87 5.17 -14.67
CA GLY A 168 19.63 3.86 -15.29
C GLY A 168 18.43 3.10 -14.73
N LEU A 169 17.55 3.75 -13.97
CA LEU A 169 16.33 3.16 -13.43
C LEU A 169 15.14 3.41 -14.37
N THR A 170 14.12 2.56 -14.27
CA THR A 170 12.86 2.68 -15.02
C THR A 170 11.73 3.03 -14.07
N PRO A 171 11.41 4.31 -13.87
CA PRO A 171 10.33 4.72 -13.00
C PRO A 171 8.95 4.47 -13.62
N VAL A 172 8.03 3.98 -12.81
CA VAL A 172 6.61 3.85 -13.12
C VAL A 172 5.80 4.62 -12.08
N ALA A 173 4.75 5.29 -12.52
CA ALA A 173 3.92 6.12 -11.66
C ALA A 173 2.59 5.45 -11.35
N LYS A 174 2.02 5.77 -10.17
CA LYS A 174 0.63 5.49 -9.84
C LYS A 174 0.04 6.63 -9.00
N THR A 175 -1.26 6.84 -9.13
CA THR A 175 -1.99 7.70 -8.19
C THR A 175 -2.02 7.04 -6.81
N SER A 176 -2.03 7.81 -5.74
CA SER A 176 -2.23 7.25 -4.40
C SER A 176 -3.69 6.84 -4.15
N GLY A 177 -4.61 7.20 -5.06
CA GLY A 177 -6.05 7.10 -4.86
C GLY A 177 -6.58 8.05 -3.78
N SER A 178 -5.76 9.02 -3.37
CA SER A 178 -6.08 10.07 -2.39
C SER A 178 -5.69 11.44 -2.96
N LYS A 179 -4.66 12.08 -2.42
CA LYS A 179 -4.26 13.44 -2.80
C LYS A 179 -3.05 13.49 -3.71
N GLY A 180 -2.14 12.55 -3.57
CA GLY A 180 -0.85 12.55 -4.23
C GLY A 180 -0.65 11.37 -5.16
N MET A 181 0.60 11.09 -5.45
CA MET A 181 1.02 10.00 -6.32
C MET A 181 2.33 9.38 -5.82
N GLN A 182 2.71 8.26 -6.42
CA GLN A 182 3.92 7.53 -6.06
C GLN A 182 4.66 7.12 -7.33
N LEU A 183 6.00 7.21 -7.30
CA LEU A 183 6.87 6.61 -8.32
C LEU A 183 7.54 5.37 -7.71
N TYR A 184 7.64 4.33 -8.53
CA TYR A 184 8.33 3.10 -8.19
C TYR A 184 9.37 2.75 -9.24
N CYS A 185 10.49 2.20 -8.80
CA CYS A 185 11.46 1.52 -9.66
C CYS A 185 11.67 0.10 -9.16
N GLY A 186 11.71 -0.88 -10.05
CA GLY A 186 12.26 -2.20 -9.75
C GLY A 186 13.76 -2.08 -9.53
N ILE A 187 14.28 -2.66 -8.46
CA ILE A 187 15.71 -2.57 -8.10
C ILE A 187 16.26 -3.93 -7.68
N THR A 188 17.58 -4.04 -7.71
CA THR A 188 18.34 -5.09 -7.05
C THR A 188 19.35 -4.43 -6.10
N THR A 189 19.34 -4.82 -4.83
CA THR A 189 20.24 -4.24 -3.83
C THR A 189 20.85 -5.32 -2.93
N THR A 190 22.04 -5.04 -2.42
CA THR A 190 22.76 -5.91 -1.48
C THR A 190 22.52 -5.52 -0.01
N SER A 191 21.87 -4.37 0.24
CA SER A 191 21.60 -3.89 1.59
C SER A 191 20.17 -3.34 1.70
N PRO A 192 19.45 -3.61 2.80
CA PRO A 192 18.10 -3.09 3.03
C PRO A 192 18.06 -1.56 3.19
N ASP A 193 19.18 -0.92 3.50
CA ASP A 193 19.25 0.53 3.78
C ASP A 193 19.58 1.37 2.55
N HIS A 194 20.14 0.77 1.49
CA HIS A 194 20.53 1.50 0.28
C HIS A 194 19.38 2.27 -0.37
N PRO A 195 18.16 1.68 -0.55
CA PRO A 195 17.05 2.42 -1.17
C PRO A 195 16.64 3.65 -0.38
N SER A 196 16.65 3.55 0.95
CA SER A 196 16.31 4.68 1.83
C SER A 196 17.34 5.81 1.75
N ALA A 197 18.65 5.46 1.74
CA ALA A 197 19.74 6.41 1.63
C ALA A 197 19.74 7.12 0.25
N TYR A 198 19.55 6.36 -0.84
CA TYR A 198 19.46 6.90 -2.18
C TYR A 198 18.25 7.83 -2.32
N ALA A 199 17.05 7.38 -1.92
CA ALA A 199 15.84 8.18 -2.00
C ALA A 199 15.92 9.47 -1.20
N LYS A 200 16.54 9.43 -0.02
CA LYS A 200 16.80 10.62 0.80
C LYS A 200 17.71 11.61 0.10
N THR A 201 18.83 11.14 -0.44
CA THR A 201 19.80 11.99 -1.14
C THR A 201 19.17 12.68 -2.35
N LEU A 202 18.38 11.95 -3.14
CA LEU A 202 17.70 12.50 -4.31
C LEU A 202 16.61 13.51 -3.89
N ALA A 203 15.78 13.18 -2.90
CA ALA A 203 14.76 14.09 -2.39
C ALA A 203 15.35 15.40 -1.84
N GLU A 204 16.46 15.32 -1.09
CA GLU A 204 17.18 16.50 -0.57
C GLU A 204 17.83 17.32 -1.68
N ARG A 205 18.33 16.68 -2.76
CA ARG A 205 18.87 17.35 -3.95
C ARG A 205 17.79 18.15 -4.64
N LEU A 206 16.63 17.55 -4.93
CA LEU A 206 15.49 18.23 -5.56
C LEU A 206 14.93 19.35 -4.66
N ALA A 207 14.85 19.16 -3.37
CA ALA A 207 14.41 20.20 -2.44
C ALA A 207 15.37 21.43 -2.37
N ARG A 208 16.65 21.25 -2.70
CA ARG A 208 17.60 22.36 -2.85
C ARG A 208 17.49 23.05 -4.22
N ALA A 209 17.24 22.28 -5.28
CA ALA A 209 17.08 22.81 -6.63
C ALA A 209 15.78 23.60 -6.79
N GLU A 210 14.69 23.09 -6.20
CA GLU A 210 13.33 23.63 -6.33
C GLU A 210 12.70 23.90 -4.95
N PRO A 211 13.27 24.84 -4.17
CA PRO A 211 12.88 25.04 -2.77
C PRO A 211 11.45 25.58 -2.61
N ASP A 212 10.87 26.18 -3.64
CA ASP A 212 9.48 26.68 -3.63
C ASP A 212 8.45 25.61 -3.98
N LEU A 213 8.87 24.50 -4.61
CA LEU A 213 8.00 23.42 -5.04
C LEU A 213 8.19 22.15 -4.20
N VAL A 214 9.39 21.85 -3.73
CA VAL A 214 9.75 20.56 -3.12
C VAL A 214 10.18 20.73 -1.67
N VAL A 215 9.77 19.80 -0.82
CA VAL A 215 10.28 19.62 0.55
C VAL A 215 10.60 18.15 0.82
N ALA A 216 11.77 17.90 1.42
CA ALA A 216 12.21 16.55 1.82
C ALA A 216 12.20 16.35 3.34
N LYS A 217 11.87 17.40 4.11
CA LYS A 217 11.80 17.37 5.58
C LYS A 217 10.41 16.95 6.05
N MET A 218 10.35 16.11 7.08
CA MET A 218 9.11 15.54 7.61
C MET A 218 8.19 16.56 8.30
N ALA A 219 8.73 17.70 8.73
CA ALA A 219 7.99 18.71 9.46
C ALA A 219 6.82 19.27 8.64
N LYS A 220 5.60 19.14 9.18
CA LYS A 220 4.35 19.51 8.47
C LYS A 220 4.26 21.02 8.17
N ASN A 221 4.82 21.86 9.02
CA ASN A 221 4.82 23.31 8.85
C ASN A 221 5.66 23.81 7.66
N LEU A 222 6.47 22.93 7.05
CA LEU A 222 7.29 23.24 5.86
C LEU A 222 6.60 22.82 4.54
N ARG A 223 5.43 22.16 4.61
CA ARG A 223 4.75 21.58 3.45
C ARG A 223 3.74 22.50 2.72
N PRO A 224 3.21 23.59 3.32
CA PRO A 224 2.23 24.41 2.61
C PRO A 224 2.75 24.84 1.24
N ASN A 225 1.90 24.68 0.21
CA ASN A 225 2.18 24.99 -1.20
C ASN A 225 3.35 24.20 -1.83
N LYS A 226 3.78 23.09 -1.22
CA LYS A 226 4.90 22.27 -1.71
C LYS A 226 4.50 20.81 -1.78
N VAL A 227 5.28 20.05 -2.52
CA VAL A 227 5.19 18.57 -2.55
C VAL A 227 6.23 18.02 -1.59
N PHE A 228 5.77 17.26 -0.62
CA PHE A 228 6.65 16.49 0.24
C PHE A 228 7.02 15.19 -0.43
N ILE A 229 8.32 14.98 -0.66
CA ILE A 229 8.86 13.70 -1.11
C ILE A 229 9.13 12.85 0.13
N ASP A 230 8.22 11.91 0.45
CA ASP A 230 8.44 10.99 1.57
C ASP A 230 9.33 9.83 1.13
N TRP A 231 10.64 10.07 1.18
CA TRP A 231 11.68 9.09 0.94
C TRP A 231 11.73 7.99 1.99
N SER A 232 11.18 8.24 3.18
CA SER A 232 11.25 7.32 4.32
C SER A 232 10.38 6.08 4.14
N GLN A 233 9.52 6.04 3.12
CA GLN A 233 8.73 4.85 2.75
C GLN A 233 9.62 3.68 2.29
N ASN A 234 10.89 3.92 1.98
CA ASN A 234 11.88 2.87 1.70
C ASN A 234 12.44 2.19 2.95
N ASN A 235 12.03 2.61 4.14
CA ASN A 235 12.41 1.92 5.37
C ASN A 235 11.75 0.54 5.42
N GLN A 236 12.53 -0.49 5.77
CA GLN A 236 12.10 -1.89 5.78
C GLN A 236 10.89 -2.20 6.70
N TYR A 237 10.54 -1.31 7.63
CA TYR A 237 9.38 -1.45 8.53
C TYR A 237 8.18 -0.65 8.10
N LYS A 238 8.28 0.10 6.98
CA LYS A 238 7.19 0.86 6.41
C LYS A 238 6.51 0.12 5.26
N THR A 239 5.27 0.51 5.01
CA THR A 239 4.46 -0.04 3.93
C THR A 239 3.81 1.10 3.17
N THR A 240 3.59 0.92 1.88
CA THR A 240 2.83 1.81 1.01
C THR A 240 1.58 1.12 0.50
N VAL A 241 0.58 1.90 0.12
CA VAL A 241 -0.63 1.35 -0.49
C VAL A 241 -0.29 0.60 -1.77
N ALA A 242 -0.77 -0.64 -1.88
CA ALA A 242 -0.52 -1.48 -3.04
C ALA A 242 -1.20 -0.93 -4.31
N PRO A 243 -0.64 -1.18 -5.51
CA PRO A 243 -1.36 -0.95 -6.75
C PRO A 243 -2.72 -1.66 -6.73
N TYR A 244 -3.74 -0.99 -7.26
CA TYR A 244 -5.13 -1.44 -7.32
C TYR A 244 -5.84 -1.62 -5.97
N SER A 245 -5.23 -1.20 -4.87
CA SER A 245 -5.91 -1.14 -3.57
C SER A 245 -6.97 -0.04 -3.56
N LEU A 246 -8.15 -0.34 -3.02
CA LEU A 246 -9.14 0.68 -2.66
C LEU A 246 -8.56 1.65 -1.63
N ARG A 247 -9.16 2.84 -1.55
CA ARG A 247 -8.87 3.83 -0.52
C ARG A 247 -10.16 4.19 0.21
N ALA A 248 -10.04 4.33 1.51
CA ALA A 248 -11.14 4.75 2.37
C ALA A 248 -11.32 6.28 2.30
N ARG A 249 -12.07 6.72 1.31
CA ARG A 249 -12.50 8.10 1.08
C ARG A 249 -14.02 8.13 0.99
N ASP A 250 -14.62 9.29 0.81
CA ASP A 250 -16.09 9.38 0.64
C ASP A 250 -16.57 8.61 -0.59
N LEU A 251 -15.75 8.57 -1.63
CA LEU A 251 -15.94 7.73 -2.80
C LEU A 251 -14.91 6.59 -2.82
N PRO A 252 -15.24 5.42 -3.38
CA PRO A 252 -14.34 4.29 -3.50
C PRO A 252 -13.28 4.54 -4.57
N THR A 253 -12.28 5.35 -4.24
CA THR A 253 -11.12 5.60 -5.11
C THR A 253 -10.11 4.46 -5.05
N VAL A 254 -9.23 4.37 -6.04
CA VAL A 254 -8.26 3.30 -6.22
C VAL A 254 -6.87 3.87 -6.42
N SER A 255 -5.87 3.24 -5.85
CA SER A 255 -4.46 3.52 -6.12
C SER A 255 -4.08 2.87 -7.45
N THR A 256 -4.02 3.65 -8.54
CA THR A 256 -3.99 3.13 -9.91
C THR A 256 -2.69 3.49 -10.61
N PRO A 257 -1.96 2.50 -11.18
CA PRO A 257 -0.86 2.76 -12.12
C PRO A 257 -1.33 3.64 -13.29
N ILE A 258 -0.45 4.53 -13.73
CA ILE A 258 -0.68 5.44 -14.86
C ILE A 258 0.47 5.31 -15.86
N THR A 259 0.17 5.53 -17.14
CA THR A 259 1.13 5.52 -18.28
C THR A 259 1.53 6.95 -18.63
#